data_630b32b7149529839c397d6b9ca09600
#
_entry.id   630b32b7149529839c397d6b9ca09600
#
_cell.length_a   1.000
_cell.length_b   1.000
_cell.length_c   1.000
_cell.angle_alpha   90.00
_cell.angle_beta   90.00
_cell.angle_gamma   90.00
#
_symmetry.space_group_name_H-M   'P 1'
#
loop_
_entity.id
_entity.type
_entity.pdbx_description
1 polymer ?
#
loop_
_entity_poly.entity_id
_entity_poly.type
_entity_poly.pdbx_seq_one_letter_code
_entity_poly.pdbx_strand_id
1 'polypeptide(L)'
;MPRSVATLRWAVMLALGATLVTGCTEAPTAPPPGAPTSASPSPGPSLAAVGADCRPAATQGLTLRLVNAAGHSISAVDLGSGPIGVVLAHQSDASLCQWLPYGQVLAAKGYRVLAFDFAGYGSSSVPQQKTYVDDLRTAVAYLRDRGTPRVVIIGASMGATMSVVAAAAITPPVDGVIALSPPVTFDGVNAEKAAPSLKCPALYVAGDADGDYAVYAKAINQATPADLRDLLVVSSPQHGIQFVAADTPASGQVRSAVESFLVAHLRTSPSATPSNK
;
A
#
# COMPACT_ATOMS: atom_id res chain seq x y z
N MET A 1 -21.78 -29.15 -50.06
CA MET A 1 -20.93 -30.11 -50.84
C MET A 1 -19.58 -30.20 -50.12
N PRO A 2 -19.20 -31.38 -49.69
CA PRO A 2 -18.00 -31.62 -48.92
C PRO A 2 -16.81 -32.00 -49.82
N ARG A 3 -15.58 -31.79 -49.36
CA ARG A 3 -14.44 -32.61 -49.80
C ARG A 3 -13.40 -32.75 -48.70
N SER A 4 -13.36 -33.97 -48.13
CA SER A 4 -12.25 -34.61 -47.41
C SER A 4 -11.09 -34.93 -48.34
N VAL A 5 -9.85 -34.92 -47.86
CA VAL A 5 -8.74 -35.83 -48.22
C VAL A 5 -7.76 -35.82 -47.04
N ALA A 6 -7.61 -36.85 -46.18
CA ALA A 6 -6.95 -38.13 -46.32
C ALA A 6 -5.41 -38.07 -46.08
N THR A 7 -5.06 -38.54 -44.93
CA THR A 7 -3.92 -39.40 -44.46
C THR A 7 -2.69 -39.61 -45.34
N LEU A 8 -1.51 -39.56 -44.72
CA LEU A 8 -0.42 -40.48 -45.03
C LEU A 8 0.46 -40.80 -43.82
N ARG A 9 0.39 -42.06 -43.41
CA ARG A 9 1.29 -42.72 -42.41
C ARG A 9 2.59 -43.12 -43.16
N TRP A 10 3.73 -42.93 -42.53
CA TRP A 10 4.91 -43.76 -42.81
C TRP A 10 5.53 -44.25 -41.51
N ALA A 11 5.48 -45.55 -41.35
CA ALA A 11 6.23 -46.35 -40.39
C ALA A 11 7.53 -46.81 -41.08
N VAL A 12 8.64 -46.66 -40.40
CA VAL A 12 9.88 -47.42 -40.75
C VAL A 12 10.39 -48.06 -39.47
N MET A 13 10.28 -49.37 -39.43
CA MET A 13 11.04 -50.26 -38.53
C MET A 13 12.42 -50.49 -39.12
N LEU A 14 13.46 -50.49 -38.27
CA LEU A 14 14.65 -51.31 -38.51
C LEU A 14 15.27 -51.72 -37.19
N ALA A 15 15.71 -52.99 -37.15
CA ALA A 15 16.01 -53.81 -36.00
C ALA A 15 17.51 -53.93 -35.75
N LEU A 16 17.79 -54.37 -34.53
CA LEU A 16 18.91 -55.23 -34.03
C LEU A 16 20.34 -54.68 -34.03
N GLY A 17 20.89 -54.72 -32.83
CA GLY A 17 22.33 -54.76 -32.53
C GLY A 17 22.54 -54.90 -31.03
N ALA A 18 22.47 -56.09 -30.49
CA ALA A 18 22.78 -56.40 -29.09
C ALA A 18 24.30 -56.61 -28.94
N THR A 19 24.93 -55.78 -28.09
CA THR A 19 26.23 -56.10 -27.50
C THR A 19 26.10 -56.01 -25.98
N LEU A 20 26.23 -57.20 -25.35
CA LEU A 20 26.34 -57.36 -23.91
C LEU A 20 27.73 -56.90 -23.46
N VAL A 21 27.78 -55.81 -22.65
CA VAL A 21 28.93 -55.48 -21.82
C VAL A 21 28.49 -55.61 -20.38
N THR A 22 28.99 -56.61 -19.69
CA THR A 22 28.87 -56.76 -18.25
C THR A 22 29.81 -55.75 -17.55
N GLY A 23 29.22 -54.65 -17.09
CA GLY A 23 29.89 -53.71 -16.22
C GLY A 23 29.21 -53.75 -14.84
N CYS A 24 30.00 -53.99 -13.79
CA CYS A 24 29.55 -53.85 -12.40
C CYS A 24 29.07 -52.43 -12.15
N THR A 25 27.76 -52.25 -11.95
CA THR A 25 27.20 -50.96 -11.54
C THR A 25 27.20 -50.90 -10.01
N GLU A 26 28.08 -50.09 -9.46
CA GLU A 26 27.93 -49.54 -8.11
C GLU A 26 26.62 -48.74 -8.07
N ALA A 27 25.77 -49.03 -7.10
CA ALA A 27 24.55 -48.28 -6.87
C ALA A 27 24.91 -46.84 -6.43
N PRO A 28 24.29 -45.79 -7.01
CA PRO A 28 24.49 -44.43 -6.55
C PRO A 28 23.92 -44.30 -5.14
N THR A 29 24.80 -44.03 -4.17
CA THR A 29 24.42 -43.57 -2.82
C THR A 29 23.57 -42.30 -2.94
N ALA A 30 22.36 -42.34 -2.39
CA ALA A 30 21.51 -41.18 -2.30
C ALA A 30 22.25 -40.05 -1.54
N PRO A 31 22.16 -38.80 -2.01
CA PRO A 31 22.71 -37.68 -1.26
C PRO A 31 22.00 -37.54 0.10
N PRO A 32 22.72 -37.13 1.16
CA PRO A 32 22.11 -36.92 2.46
C PRO A 32 20.99 -35.88 2.37
N PRO A 33 19.94 -35.96 3.22
CA PRO A 33 18.87 -34.98 3.23
C PRO A 33 19.47 -33.59 3.41
N GLY A 34 19.20 -32.70 2.44
CA GLY A 34 19.76 -31.38 2.41
C GLY A 34 19.40 -30.62 3.69
N ALA A 35 20.41 -30.00 4.29
CA ALA A 35 20.25 -29.04 5.36
C ALA A 35 19.20 -28.01 4.94
N PRO A 36 18.34 -27.49 5.86
CA PRO A 36 17.37 -26.49 5.52
C PRO A 36 18.08 -25.30 4.87
N THR A 37 17.71 -25.01 3.63
CA THR A 37 18.21 -23.83 2.91
C THR A 37 17.79 -22.62 3.74
N SER A 38 18.74 -22.03 4.43
CA SER A 38 18.56 -20.75 5.11
C SER A 38 18.11 -19.76 4.04
N ALA A 39 16.84 -19.34 4.10
CA ALA A 39 16.32 -18.27 3.26
C ALA A 39 17.22 -17.05 3.51
N SER A 40 17.88 -16.57 2.47
CA SER A 40 18.63 -15.31 2.56
C SER A 40 17.67 -14.24 3.10
N PRO A 41 18.06 -13.49 4.14
CA PRO A 41 17.23 -12.41 4.64
C PRO A 41 16.97 -11.45 3.49
N SER A 42 15.72 -11.06 3.28
CA SER A 42 15.38 -9.99 2.35
C SER A 42 16.28 -8.77 2.62
N PRO A 43 16.84 -8.14 1.59
CA PRO A 43 17.70 -6.99 1.80
C PRO A 43 16.93 -5.94 2.60
N GLY A 44 17.46 -5.53 3.74
CA GLY A 44 16.89 -4.48 4.57
C GLY A 44 16.78 -3.17 3.80
N PRO A 45 15.94 -2.22 4.27
CA PRO A 45 15.79 -0.93 3.61
C PRO A 45 17.15 -0.23 3.51
N SER A 46 17.51 0.20 2.30
CA SER A 46 18.73 0.97 2.03
C SER A 46 18.42 2.45 2.00
N LEU A 47 19.40 3.30 2.33
CA LEU A 47 19.27 4.74 2.18
C LEU A 47 19.01 5.10 0.71
N ALA A 48 18.04 5.99 0.45
CA ALA A 48 17.64 6.40 -0.88
C ALA A 48 17.78 7.91 -1.05
N ALA A 49 17.96 8.35 -2.32
CA ALA A 49 17.76 9.75 -2.66
C ALA A 49 16.27 10.01 -2.81
N VAL A 50 15.76 11.06 -2.21
CA VAL A 50 14.47 11.66 -2.54
C VAL A 50 14.65 12.78 -3.56
N GLY A 51 13.56 13.18 -4.22
CA GLY A 51 13.59 14.28 -5.19
C GLY A 51 14.24 15.56 -4.60
N ALA A 52 14.85 16.34 -5.48
CA ALA A 52 15.56 17.56 -5.06
C ALA A 52 14.61 18.60 -4.44
N ASP A 53 13.36 18.58 -4.87
CA ASP A 53 12.25 19.44 -4.42
C ASP A 53 11.87 19.21 -2.96
N CYS A 54 12.09 18.01 -2.41
CA CYS A 54 11.73 17.72 -1.03
C CYS A 54 12.90 17.56 -0.06
N ARG A 55 14.13 17.70 -0.51
CA ARG A 55 15.34 17.50 0.32
C ARG A 55 15.34 18.24 1.66
N PRO A 56 15.00 19.52 1.74
CA PRO A 56 15.02 20.24 3.02
C PRO A 56 14.06 19.63 4.05
N ALA A 57 12.88 19.18 3.63
CA ALA A 57 11.90 18.54 4.50
C ALA A 57 12.26 17.08 4.81
N ALA A 58 12.88 16.36 3.88
CA ALA A 58 13.30 14.98 4.06
C ALA A 58 14.44 14.82 5.06
N THR A 59 15.26 15.85 5.31
CA THR A 59 16.36 15.80 6.29
C THR A 59 15.90 15.57 7.73
N GLN A 60 14.62 15.73 8.02
CA GLN A 60 14.04 15.47 9.34
C GLN A 60 13.58 14.00 9.51
N GLY A 61 13.75 13.17 8.49
CA GLY A 61 13.37 11.77 8.50
C GLY A 61 14.43 10.86 7.92
N LEU A 62 14.22 9.55 8.10
CA LEU A 62 15.05 8.51 7.47
C LEU A 62 14.57 8.29 6.04
N THR A 63 15.35 8.72 5.05
CA THR A 63 15.11 8.40 3.64
C THR A 63 15.54 6.97 3.36
N LEU A 64 14.68 6.21 2.72
CA LEU A 64 14.93 4.78 2.50
C LEU A 64 14.28 4.29 1.19
N ARG A 65 14.68 3.09 0.81
CA ARG A 65 14.17 2.39 -0.34
C ARG A 65 13.57 1.08 0.10
N LEU A 66 12.31 0.87 -0.21
CA LEU A 66 11.61 -0.39 -0.02
C LEU A 66 11.55 -1.16 -1.35
N VAL A 67 11.29 -2.44 -1.28
CA VAL A 67 11.07 -3.28 -2.47
C VAL A 67 9.71 -3.95 -2.32
N ASN A 68 8.80 -3.73 -3.26
CA ASN A 68 7.48 -4.35 -3.25
C ASN A 68 7.53 -5.82 -3.71
N ALA A 69 6.42 -6.54 -3.59
CA ALA A 69 6.34 -7.95 -3.96
C ALA A 69 6.63 -8.21 -5.45
N ALA A 70 6.43 -7.22 -6.32
CA ALA A 70 6.77 -7.29 -7.75
C ALA A 70 8.23 -6.94 -8.05
N GLY A 71 9.07 -6.68 -7.02
CA GLY A 71 10.48 -6.34 -7.17
C GLY A 71 10.76 -4.87 -7.51
N HIS A 72 9.75 -4.00 -7.48
CA HIS A 72 9.93 -2.58 -7.75
C HIS A 72 10.44 -1.84 -6.50
N SER A 73 11.36 -0.92 -6.75
CA SER A 73 11.96 -0.06 -5.72
C SER A 73 11.04 1.13 -5.43
N ILE A 74 10.67 1.31 -4.17
CA ILE A 74 9.81 2.38 -3.67
C ILE A 74 10.63 3.32 -2.80
N SER A 75 10.65 4.60 -3.14
CA SER A 75 11.27 5.64 -2.34
C SER A 75 10.33 6.04 -1.20
N ALA A 76 10.87 6.20 0.01
CA ALA A 76 10.08 6.56 1.17
C ALA A 76 10.86 7.42 2.17
N VAL A 77 10.12 8.12 3.04
CA VAL A 77 10.64 8.88 4.18
C VAL A 77 9.88 8.44 5.43
N ASP A 78 10.63 7.94 6.42
CA ASP A 78 10.13 7.53 7.73
C ASP A 78 10.38 8.65 8.75
N LEU A 79 9.34 9.16 9.36
CA LEU A 79 9.33 10.29 10.29
C LEU A 79 8.81 9.84 11.66
N GLY A 80 9.44 10.32 12.73
CA GLY A 80 9.02 9.99 14.09
C GLY A 80 9.31 8.54 14.49
N SER A 81 8.85 8.13 15.66
CA SER A 81 9.14 6.82 16.25
C SER A 81 8.02 6.30 17.16
N GLY A 82 6.82 6.85 17.05
CA GLY A 82 5.69 6.47 17.90
C GLY A 82 5.20 5.04 17.65
N PRO A 83 4.38 4.48 18.57
CA PRO A 83 3.89 3.11 18.48
C PRO A 83 2.73 2.94 17.49
N ILE A 84 2.25 4.02 16.90
CA ILE A 84 1.14 4.06 15.96
C ILE A 84 1.67 4.53 14.61
N GLY A 85 1.40 3.75 13.56
CA GLY A 85 1.85 4.03 12.21
C GLY A 85 0.83 4.79 11.36
N VAL A 86 1.31 5.73 10.55
CA VAL A 86 0.51 6.41 9.54
C VAL A 86 1.23 6.31 8.20
N VAL A 87 0.60 5.68 7.20
CA VAL A 87 1.07 5.66 5.82
C VAL A 87 0.43 6.82 5.06
N LEU A 88 1.23 7.60 4.33
CA LEU A 88 0.79 8.76 3.55
C LEU A 88 0.95 8.47 2.05
N ALA A 89 -0.17 8.41 1.32
CA ALA A 89 -0.25 8.07 -0.10
C ALA A 89 -0.57 9.29 -0.96
N HIS A 90 0.35 9.67 -1.85
CA HIS A 90 0.28 10.92 -2.63
C HIS A 90 -0.72 10.87 -3.80
N GLN A 91 -1.08 12.04 -4.33
CA GLN A 91 -1.92 12.20 -5.51
C GLN A 91 -1.12 12.05 -6.82
N SER A 92 -1.81 11.95 -7.96
CA SER A 92 -1.23 11.53 -9.25
C SER A 92 -0.18 12.48 -9.83
N ASP A 93 -0.29 13.76 -9.55
CA ASP A 93 0.57 14.82 -10.08
C ASP A 93 1.69 15.24 -9.10
N ALA A 94 1.97 14.40 -8.11
CA ALA A 94 2.85 14.73 -7.00
C ALA A 94 3.75 13.55 -6.60
N SER A 95 4.47 13.74 -5.50
CA SER A 95 5.35 12.76 -4.88
C SER A 95 5.14 12.76 -3.37
N LEU A 96 5.86 11.91 -2.66
CA LEU A 96 5.89 11.89 -1.19
C LEU A 96 6.21 13.27 -0.58
N CYS A 97 6.89 14.13 -1.33
CA CYS A 97 7.33 15.45 -0.85
C CYS A 97 6.17 16.33 -0.38
N GLN A 98 5.01 16.22 -1.04
CA GLN A 98 3.82 16.99 -0.66
C GLN A 98 3.32 16.67 0.76
N TRP A 99 3.58 15.44 1.23
CA TRP A 99 3.14 14.96 2.53
C TRP A 99 4.09 15.32 3.68
N LEU A 100 5.35 15.63 3.39
CA LEU A 100 6.38 15.79 4.44
C LEU A 100 6.03 16.86 5.47
N PRO A 101 5.50 18.05 5.11
CA PRO A 101 5.12 19.05 6.10
C PRO A 101 4.05 18.52 7.06
N TYR A 102 3.00 17.87 6.54
CA TYR A 102 1.96 17.29 7.38
C TYR A 102 2.44 16.05 8.13
N GLY A 103 3.29 15.24 7.51
CA GLY A 103 3.95 14.11 8.16
C GLY A 103 4.76 14.50 9.38
N GLN A 104 5.47 15.64 9.33
CA GLN A 104 6.19 16.20 10.47
C GLN A 104 5.24 16.63 11.61
N VAL A 105 4.09 17.20 11.27
CA VAL A 105 3.06 17.54 12.28
C VAL A 105 2.55 16.28 12.98
N LEU A 106 2.29 15.21 12.23
CA LEU A 106 1.87 13.93 12.81
C LEU A 106 2.99 13.28 13.65
N ALA A 107 4.24 13.33 13.17
CA ALA A 107 5.39 12.81 13.91
C ALA A 107 5.58 13.56 15.24
N ALA A 108 5.43 14.89 15.25
CA ALA A 108 5.47 15.71 16.46
C ALA A 108 4.32 15.37 17.45
N LYS A 109 3.20 14.83 16.97
CA LYS A 109 2.10 14.33 17.80
C LYS A 109 2.32 12.89 18.30
N GLY A 110 3.47 12.28 18.02
CA GLY A 110 3.85 10.96 18.52
C GLY A 110 3.45 9.80 17.61
N TYR A 111 3.15 10.04 16.34
CA TYR A 111 2.97 9.00 15.32
C TYR A 111 4.31 8.62 14.68
N ARG A 112 4.41 7.39 14.16
CA ARG A 112 5.42 7.03 13.17
C ARG A 112 4.80 7.15 11.79
N VAL A 113 5.39 7.93 10.93
CA VAL A 113 4.79 8.31 9.65
C VAL A 113 5.68 7.84 8.51
N LEU A 114 5.11 7.14 7.54
CA LEU A 114 5.79 6.75 6.32
C LEU A 114 5.12 7.44 5.12
N ALA A 115 5.79 8.43 4.54
CA ALA A 115 5.45 8.96 3.24
C ALA A 115 6.24 8.21 2.17
N PHE A 116 5.62 7.80 1.06
CA PHE A 116 6.28 7.05 0.01
C PHE A 116 5.84 7.50 -1.38
N ASP A 117 6.68 7.26 -2.39
CA ASP A 117 6.34 7.41 -3.80
C ASP A 117 5.80 6.08 -4.34
N PHE A 118 4.61 6.07 -4.92
CA PHE A 118 4.15 4.91 -5.69
C PHE A 118 5.15 4.56 -6.80
N ALA A 119 5.25 3.29 -7.16
CA ALA A 119 6.05 2.85 -8.31
C ALA A 119 5.61 3.60 -9.58
N GLY A 120 6.59 4.19 -10.28
CA GLY A 120 6.36 5.07 -11.44
C GLY A 120 6.20 6.55 -11.09
N TYR A 121 6.29 6.93 -9.81
CA TYR A 121 6.24 8.32 -9.36
C TYR A 121 7.50 8.72 -8.58
N GLY A 122 7.75 10.01 -8.49
CA GLY A 122 8.83 10.59 -7.70
C GLY A 122 10.18 9.94 -7.98
N SER A 123 10.79 9.39 -6.93
CA SER A 123 12.08 8.68 -7.00
C SER A 123 11.94 7.15 -6.98
N SER A 124 10.74 6.62 -7.09
CA SER A 124 10.48 5.19 -7.20
C SER A 124 10.75 4.67 -8.61
N SER A 125 11.05 3.36 -8.75
CA SER A 125 11.28 2.74 -10.05
C SER A 125 10.01 2.70 -10.90
N VAL A 126 10.17 2.79 -12.23
CA VAL A 126 9.04 2.71 -13.17
C VAL A 126 8.66 1.23 -13.37
N PRO A 127 7.43 0.81 -13.03
CA PRO A 127 6.99 -0.56 -13.20
C PRO A 127 6.48 -0.80 -14.64
N GLN A 128 6.55 -2.05 -15.10
CA GLN A 128 5.90 -2.46 -16.36
C GLN A 128 4.37 -2.52 -16.20
N GLN A 129 3.90 -2.86 -15.01
CA GLN A 129 2.48 -2.91 -14.63
C GLN A 129 2.28 -2.14 -13.32
N LYS A 130 1.11 -1.53 -13.16
CA LYS A 130 0.79 -0.77 -11.95
C LYS A 130 0.71 -1.68 -10.73
N THR A 131 1.34 -1.24 -9.64
CA THR A 131 1.50 -2.02 -8.39
C THR A 131 0.96 -1.30 -7.16
N TYR A 132 0.08 -0.33 -7.32
CA TYR A 132 -0.40 0.57 -6.26
C TYR A 132 -0.77 -0.13 -4.94
N VAL A 133 -1.51 -1.24 -5.02
CA VAL A 133 -1.94 -1.99 -3.83
C VAL A 133 -0.75 -2.70 -3.17
N ASP A 134 0.19 -3.22 -3.96
CA ASP A 134 1.40 -3.86 -3.42
C ASP A 134 2.36 -2.85 -2.81
N ASP A 135 2.43 -1.64 -3.38
CA ASP A 135 3.22 -0.54 -2.83
C ASP A 135 2.69 -0.16 -1.43
N LEU A 136 1.36 0.00 -1.30
CA LEU A 136 0.71 0.27 0.00
C LEU A 136 0.89 -0.89 0.99
N ARG A 137 0.76 -2.15 0.53
CA ARG A 137 1.02 -3.32 1.36
C ARG A 137 2.45 -3.32 1.90
N THR A 138 3.41 -2.97 1.05
CA THR A 138 4.83 -2.85 1.42
C THR A 138 5.06 -1.75 2.44
N ALA A 139 4.42 -0.59 2.27
CA ALA A 139 4.49 0.53 3.21
C ALA A 139 3.90 0.15 4.59
N VAL A 140 2.76 -0.52 4.62
CA VAL A 140 2.13 -1.02 5.86
C VAL A 140 3.01 -2.07 6.54
N ALA A 141 3.54 -3.04 5.77
CA ALA A 141 4.43 -4.07 6.31
C ALA A 141 5.69 -3.46 6.94
N TYR A 142 6.32 -2.48 6.27
CA TYR A 142 7.47 -1.77 6.80
C TYR A 142 7.21 -1.17 8.18
N LEU A 143 6.08 -0.48 8.38
CA LEU A 143 5.74 0.10 9.68
C LEU A 143 5.51 -0.99 10.73
N ARG A 144 4.82 -2.07 10.39
CA ARG A 144 4.58 -3.21 11.29
C ARG A 144 5.86 -3.88 11.74
N ASP A 145 6.80 -4.10 10.83
CA ASP A 145 8.13 -4.68 11.10
C ASP A 145 8.99 -3.77 12.00
N ARG A 146 8.64 -2.48 12.09
CA ARG A 146 9.29 -1.49 12.96
C ARG A 146 8.60 -1.28 14.29
N GLY A 147 7.72 -2.21 14.67
CA GLY A 147 7.05 -2.19 15.97
C GLY A 147 5.83 -1.29 16.05
N THR A 148 5.25 -0.93 14.91
CA THR A 148 3.97 -0.21 14.84
C THR A 148 2.86 -1.13 14.32
N PRO A 149 2.31 -2.05 15.17
CA PRO A 149 1.32 -3.03 14.71
C PRO A 149 0.01 -2.37 14.26
N ARG A 150 -0.30 -1.20 14.77
CA ARG A 150 -1.48 -0.42 14.43
C ARG A 150 -1.14 0.62 13.36
N VAL A 151 -1.82 0.55 12.22
CA VAL A 151 -1.52 1.39 11.06
C VAL A 151 -2.80 1.95 10.45
N VAL A 152 -2.84 3.27 10.22
CA VAL A 152 -3.85 3.94 9.40
C VAL A 152 -3.20 4.39 8.09
N ILE A 153 -3.96 4.32 6.99
CA ILE A 153 -3.56 4.85 5.70
C ILE A 153 -4.32 6.17 5.45
N ILE A 154 -3.60 7.23 5.10
CA ILE A 154 -4.18 8.50 4.66
C ILE A 154 -3.77 8.72 3.22
N GLY A 155 -4.73 8.83 2.31
CA GLY A 155 -4.47 9.05 0.89
C GLY A 155 -5.16 10.30 0.36
N ALA A 156 -4.57 10.92 -0.69
CA ALA A 156 -5.12 12.05 -1.40
C ALA A 156 -5.38 11.70 -2.87
N SER A 157 -6.55 12.05 -3.41
CA SER A 157 -6.95 11.85 -4.80
C SER A 157 -6.67 10.40 -5.28
N MET A 158 -5.79 10.17 -6.25
CA MET A 158 -5.32 8.84 -6.63
C MET A 158 -4.97 7.99 -5.39
N GLY A 159 -4.12 8.53 -4.51
CA GLY A 159 -3.71 7.83 -3.28
C GLY A 159 -4.88 7.49 -2.37
N ALA A 160 -5.96 8.29 -2.37
CA ALA A 160 -7.18 8.00 -1.60
C ALA A 160 -7.91 6.76 -2.15
N THR A 161 -8.10 6.68 -3.48
CA THR A 161 -8.68 5.51 -4.15
C THR A 161 -7.86 4.24 -3.86
N MET A 162 -6.53 4.34 -4.02
CA MET A 162 -5.62 3.23 -3.78
C MET A 162 -5.62 2.80 -2.31
N SER A 163 -5.74 3.75 -1.38
CA SER A 163 -5.81 3.46 0.07
C SER A 163 -7.05 2.65 0.44
N VAL A 164 -8.22 2.99 -0.11
CA VAL A 164 -9.46 2.23 0.11
C VAL A 164 -9.32 0.79 -0.40
N VAL A 165 -8.81 0.63 -1.64
CA VAL A 165 -8.63 -0.71 -2.23
C VAL A 165 -7.59 -1.53 -1.48
N ALA A 166 -6.48 -0.92 -1.08
CA ALA A 166 -5.46 -1.59 -0.28
C ALA A 166 -5.98 -1.98 1.11
N ALA A 167 -6.70 -1.08 1.81
CA ALA A 167 -7.29 -1.37 3.12
C ALA A 167 -8.27 -2.54 3.07
N ALA A 168 -9.04 -2.68 1.98
CA ALA A 168 -9.93 -3.82 1.76
C ALA A 168 -9.20 -5.15 1.51
N ALA A 169 -7.94 -5.12 1.04
CA ALA A 169 -7.17 -6.28 0.61
C ALA A 169 -6.04 -6.68 1.58
N ILE A 170 -5.58 -5.79 2.45
CA ILE A 170 -4.47 -6.05 3.39
C ILE A 170 -4.92 -6.97 4.52
N THR A 171 -4.12 -8.01 4.78
CA THR A 171 -4.32 -8.94 5.89
C THR A 171 -3.03 -9.10 6.69
N PRO A 172 -3.06 -8.96 8.03
CA PRO A 172 -4.18 -8.51 8.86
C PRO A 172 -4.68 -7.10 8.45
N PRO A 173 -5.96 -6.77 8.72
CA PRO A 173 -6.50 -5.45 8.35
C PRO A 173 -5.70 -4.30 8.95
N VAL A 174 -5.68 -3.16 8.27
CA VAL A 174 -5.25 -1.90 8.86
C VAL A 174 -6.29 -1.38 9.86
N ASP A 175 -5.92 -0.46 10.72
CA ASP A 175 -6.79 0.06 11.78
C ASP A 175 -7.71 1.20 11.30
N GLY A 176 -7.49 1.70 10.10
CA GLY A 176 -8.36 2.69 9.47
C GLY A 176 -7.83 3.20 8.14
N VAL A 177 -8.71 3.84 7.39
CA VAL A 177 -8.38 4.53 6.14
C VAL A 177 -9.03 5.91 6.10
N ILE A 178 -8.26 6.92 5.68
CA ILE A 178 -8.74 8.29 5.46
C ILE A 178 -8.50 8.64 4.00
N ALA A 179 -9.57 8.95 3.28
CA ALA A 179 -9.57 9.20 1.85
C ALA A 179 -9.96 10.66 1.56
N LEU A 180 -8.98 11.48 1.14
CA LEU A 180 -9.16 12.89 0.82
C LEU A 180 -9.40 13.07 -0.68
N SER A 181 -10.56 13.55 -1.10
CA SER A 181 -11.02 13.69 -2.49
C SER A 181 -10.83 12.41 -3.33
N PRO A 182 -11.35 11.25 -2.93
CA PRO A 182 -11.16 10.02 -3.68
C PRO A 182 -11.97 10.04 -4.99
N PRO A 183 -11.37 9.84 -6.18
CA PRO A 183 -12.12 9.43 -7.36
C PRO A 183 -12.66 8.00 -7.16
N VAL A 184 -13.84 7.71 -7.73
CA VAL A 184 -14.38 6.33 -7.69
C VAL A 184 -13.45 5.34 -8.35
N THR A 185 -12.83 5.76 -9.46
CA THR A 185 -11.92 4.91 -10.24
C THR A 185 -10.70 5.71 -10.68
N PHE A 186 -9.52 5.11 -10.56
CA PHE A 186 -8.26 5.63 -11.11
C PHE A 186 -7.43 4.48 -11.70
N ASP A 187 -6.96 4.61 -12.93
CA ASP A 187 -6.18 3.57 -13.66
C ASP A 187 -6.80 2.16 -13.58
N GLY A 188 -8.12 2.07 -13.68
CA GLY A 188 -8.87 0.81 -13.60
C GLY A 188 -9.08 0.27 -12.17
N VAL A 189 -8.46 0.86 -11.16
CA VAL A 189 -8.67 0.53 -9.74
C VAL A 189 -9.91 1.26 -9.24
N ASN A 190 -10.87 0.54 -8.65
CA ASN A 190 -12.18 1.07 -8.28
C ASN A 190 -12.44 0.94 -6.77
N ALA A 191 -12.51 2.08 -6.09
CA ALA A 191 -12.71 2.15 -4.64
C ALA A 191 -14.13 1.77 -4.21
N GLU A 192 -15.16 2.15 -5.00
CA GLU A 192 -16.56 1.82 -4.68
C GLU A 192 -16.80 0.31 -4.70
N LYS A 193 -16.17 -0.41 -5.65
CA LYS A 193 -16.24 -1.88 -5.71
C LYS A 193 -15.49 -2.56 -4.56
N ALA A 194 -14.41 -1.95 -4.06
CA ALA A 194 -13.63 -2.49 -2.96
C ALA A 194 -14.23 -2.18 -1.58
N ALA A 195 -14.90 -1.06 -1.43
CA ALA A 195 -15.43 -0.55 -0.17
C ALA A 195 -16.29 -1.54 0.63
N PRO A 196 -17.16 -2.40 0.02
CA PRO A 196 -17.92 -3.42 0.77
C PRO A 196 -17.05 -4.45 1.50
N SER A 197 -15.78 -4.59 1.11
CA SER A 197 -14.82 -5.54 1.71
C SER A 197 -13.96 -4.93 2.81
N LEU A 198 -14.14 -3.65 3.15
CA LEU A 198 -13.43 -3.00 4.25
C LEU A 198 -13.73 -3.69 5.58
N LYS A 199 -12.69 -3.84 6.39
CA LYS A 199 -12.73 -4.42 7.74
C LYS A 199 -12.20 -3.45 8.79
N CYS A 200 -12.08 -2.18 8.43
CA CYS A 200 -11.61 -1.11 9.29
C CYS A 200 -12.45 0.14 9.08
N PRO A 201 -12.53 1.05 10.04
CA PRO A 201 -13.16 2.36 9.89
C PRO A 201 -12.59 3.14 8.71
N ALA A 202 -13.45 3.88 8.02
CA ALA A 202 -13.12 4.71 6.86
C ALA A 202 -13.71 6.11 6.99
N LEU A 203 -12.87 7.13 6.85
CA LEU A 203 -13.27 8.53 6.76
C LEU A 203 -13.07 9.02 5.33
N TYR A 204 -14.15 9.45 4.69
CA TYR A 204 -14.14 10.07 3.37
C TYR A 204 -14.27 11.57 3.52
N VAL A 205 -13.43 12.34 2.82
CA VAL A 205 -13.43 13.81 2.86
C VAL A 205 -13.47 14.36 1.44
N ALA A 206 -14.31 15.36 1.21
CA ALA A 206 -14.34 16.09 -0.06
C ALA A 206 -14.81 17.54 0.15
N GLY A 207 -14.48 18.41 -0.79
CA GLY A 207 -15.05 19.75 -0.89
C GLY A 207 -16.31 19.74 -1.75
N ASP A 208 -17.33 20.53 -1.37
CA ASP A 208 -18.55 20.69 -2.15
C ASP A 208 -18.33 21.43 -3.49
N ALA A 209 -17.25 22.18 -3.59
CA ALA A 209 -16.84 22.91 -4.80
C ALA A 209 -15.57 22.29 -5.45
N ASP A 210 -15.16 21.06 -5.07
CA ASP A 210 -14.06 20.28 -5.66
C ASP A 210 -14.60 19.39 -6.79
N GLY A 211 -15.20 19.97 -7.84
CA GLY A 211 -15.78 19.20 -8.93
C GLY A 211 -16.75 18.11 -8.44
N ASP A 212 -16.63 16.91 -8.98
CA ASP A 212 -17.50 15.79 -8.63
C ASP A 212 -17.02 14.98 -7.40
N TYR A 213 -15.94 15.40 -6.73
CA TYR A 213 -15.33 14.58 -5.67
C TYR A 213 -16.22 14.38 -4.44
N ALA A 214 -17.13 15.33 -4.14
CA ALA A 214 -18.13 15.13 -3.09
C ALA A 214 -19.15 14.04 -3.47
N VAL A 215 -19.51 13.92 -4.74
CA VAL A 215 -20.38 12.85 -5.27
C VAL A 215 -19.65 11.51 -5.19
N TYR A 216 -18.39 11.46 -5.61
CA TYR A 216 -17.56 10.26 -5.56
C TYR A 216 -17.32 9.76 -4.13
N ALA A 217 -16.93 10.66 -3.23
CA ALA A 217 -16.74 10.33 -1.82
C ALA A 217 -18.03 9.77 -1.19
N LYS A 218 -19.19 10.36 -1.51
CA LYS A 218 -20.50 9.88 -1.05
C LYS A 218 -20.81 8.48 -1.60
N ALA A 219 -20.55 8.21 -2.88
CA ALA A 219 -20.78 6.90 -3.49
C ALA A 219 -19.94 5.81 -2.82
N ILE A 220 -18.63 6.06 -2.62
CA ILE A 220 -17.72 5.12 -1.96
C ILE A 220 -18.15 4.92 -0.48
N ASN A 221 -18.50 6.00 0.21
CA ASN A 221 -19.03 5.93 1.58
C ASN A 221 -20.27 5.06 1.66
N GLN A 222 -21.24 5.24 0.75
CA GLN A 222 -22.48 4.45 0.72
C GLN A 222 -22.23 2.96 0.48
N ALA A 223 -21.20 2.61 -0.29
CA ALA A 223 -20.78 1.23 -0.54
C ALA A 223 -20.06 0.60 0.67
N THR A 224 -19.48 1.42 1.56
CA THR A 224 -18.78 0.96 2.77
C THR A 224 -19.79 0.44 3.80
N PRO A 225 -19.50 -0.63 4.58
CA PRO A 225 -20.35 -1.08 5.68
C PRO A 225 -20.75 0.06 6.63
N ALA A 226 -22.02 0.09 7.04
CA ALA A 226 -22.61 1.26 7.71
C ALA A 226 -21.97 1.60 9.06
N ASP A 227 -21.44 0.60 9.75
CA ASP A 227 -20.76 0.69 11.04
C ASP A 227 -19.28 1.11 10.94
N LEU A 228 -18.74 1.17 9.70
CA LEU A 228 -17.34 1.49 9.43
C LEU A 228 -17.14 2.81 8.68
N ARG A 229 -18.19 3.55 8.38
CA ARG A 229 -18.12 4.68 7.44
C ARG A 229 -18.44 6.02 8.08
N ASP A 230 -17.58 7.01 7.80
CA ASP A 230 -17.82 8.42 8.06
C ASP A 230 -17.59 9.25 6.79
N LEU A 231 -18.37 10.31 6.63
CA LEU A 231 -18.25 11.25 5.51
C LEU A 231 -18.24 12.69 6.02
N LEU A 232 -17.23 13.44 5.62
CA LEU A 232 -17.11 14.87 5.84
C LEU A 232 -17.07 15.60 4.49
N VAL A 233 -18.10 16.37 4.19
CA VAL A 233 -18.09 17.31 3.07
C VAL A 233 -17.95 18.71 3.65
N VAL A 234 -16.92 19.44 3.22
CA VAL A 234 -16.63 20.82 3.65
C VAL A 234 -16.92 21.80 2.53
N SER A 235 -17.31 23.03 2.86
CA SER A 235 -17.51 24.07 1.85
C SER A 235 -16.14 24.61 1.39
N SER A 236 -15.64 24.06 0.28
CA SER A 236 -14.29 24.35 -0.22
C SER A 236 -14.07 23.83 -1.64
N PRO A 237 -13.29 24.55 -2.47
CA PRO A 237 -12.77 24.04 -3.73
C PRO A 237 -11.46 23.26 -3.58
N GLN A 238 -10.95 23.05 -2.34
CA GLN A 238 -9.69 22.35 -2.09
C GLN A 238 -9.76 20.89 -2.50
N HIS A 239 -8.65 20.37 -3.04
CA HIS A 239 -8.52 19.01 -3.52
C HIS A 239 -7.42 18.25 -2.77
N GLY A 240 -7.70 17.02 -2.34
CA GLY A 240 -6.73 16.07 -1.84
C GLY A 240 -5.88 16.60 -0.70
N ILE A 241 -4.55 16.69 -0.90
CA ILE A 241 -3.59 17.13 0.12
C ILE A 241 -3.85 18.56 0.62
N GLN A 242 -4.48 19.43 -0.18
CA GLN A 242 -4.75 20.81 0.22
C GLN A 242 -5.60 20.87 1.49
N PHE A 243 -6.43 19.87 1.77
CA PHE A 243 -7.22 19.78 2.99
C PHE A 243 -6.39 19.73 4.28
N VAL A 244 -5.15 19.28 4.20
CA VAL A 244 -4.28 19.21 5.38
C VAL A 244 -3.06 20.15 5.29
N ALA A 245 -2.70 20.58 4.08
CA ALA A 245 -1.53 21.43 3.81
C ALA A 245 -1.85 22.95 3.82
N ALA A 246 -3.06 23.34 3.40
CA ALA A 246 -3.43 24.76 3.34
C ALA A 246 -3.85 25.29 4.72
N ASP A 247 -3.78 26.62 4.86
CA ASP A 247 -4.27 27.32 6.05
C ASP A 247 -5.58 28.03 5.76
N THR A 248 -6.68 27.26 5.76
CA THR A 248 -8.04 27.70 5.53
C THR A 248 -8.97 27.14 6.61
N PRO A 249 -10.17 27.75 6.82
CA PRO A 249 -11.16 27.20 7.76
C PRO A 249 -11.55 25.75 7.42
N ALA A 250 -11.72 25.41 6.14
CA ALA A 250 -12.00 24.05 5.68
C ALA A 250 -10.87 23.07 6.04
N SER A 251 -9.60 23.46 5.83
CA SER A 251 -8.45 22.66 6.24
C SER A 251 -8.39 22.47 7.76
N GLY A 252 -8.76 23.48 8.52
CA GLY A 252 -8.89 23.38 9.99
C GLY A 252 -9.91 22.31 10.40
N GLN A 253 -11.09 22.30 9.76
CA GLN A 253 -12.14 21.29 10.00
C GLN A 253 -11.64 19.88 9.64
N VAL A 254 -11.00 19.73 8.47
CA VAL A 254 -10.49 18.43 8.03
C VAL A 254 -9.37 17.93 8.93
N ARG A 255 -8.39 18.78 9.30
CA ARG A 255 -7.34 18.37 10.25
C ARG A 255 -7.91 17.93 11.59
N SER A 256 -8.95 18.60 12.10
CA SER A 256 -9.64 18.21 13.34
C SER A 256 -10.36 16.87 13.18
N ALA A 257 -11.02 16.62 12.04
CA ALA A 257 -11.67 15.34 11.76
C ALA A 257 -10.66 14.19 11.64
N VAL A 258 -9.54 14.41 10.95
CA VAL A 258 -8.43 13.44 10.86
C VAL A 258 -7.90 13.11 12.24
N GLU A 259 -7.64 14.12 13.08
CA GLU A 259 -7.14 13.92 14.45
C GLU A 259 -8.15 13.13 15.30
N SER A 260 -9.43 13.50 15.24
CA SER A 260 -10.49 12.78 15.96
C SER A 260 -10.58 11.33 15.52
N PHE A 261 -10.49 11.04 14.21
CA PHE A 261 -10.48 9.69 13.66
C PHE A 261 -9.27 8.89 14.17
N LEU A 262 -8.06 9.46 14.11
CA LEU A 262 -6.84 8.81 14.60
C LEU A 262 -6.93 8.51 16.10
N VAL A 263 -7.48 9.44 16.90
CA VAL A 263 -7.66 9.24 18.34
C VAL A 263 -8.69 8.13 18.62
N ALA A 264 -9.84 8.17 17.94
CA ALA A 264 -10.93 7.23 18.17
C ALA A 264 -10.53 5.77 17.84
N HIS A 265 -9.77 5.58 16.76
CA HIS A 265 -9.49 4.25 16.23
C HIS A 265 -8.08 3.73 16.54
N LEU A 266 -7.16 4.57 17.02
CA LEU A 266 -5.78 4.18 17.30
C LEU A 266 -5.37 4.28 18.77
N ARG A 267 -6.05 5.05 19.60
CA ARG A 267 -5.77 5.03 21.04
C ARG A 267 -6.46 3.82 21.65
N THR A 268 -5.67 2.86 22.12
CA THR A 268 -6.18 1.84 23.05
C THR A 268 -6.65 2.56 24.30
N SER A 269 -7.84 2.24 24.79
CA SER A 269 -8.16 2.47 26.20
C SER A 269 -6.99 1.96 27.06
N PRO A 270 -6.54 2.68 28.10
CA PRO A 270 -5.50 2.16 28.97
C PRO A 270 -5.92 0.75 29.40
N SER A 271 -5.06 -0.22 29.17
CA SER A 271 -5.27 -1.61 29.57
C SER A 271 -5.67 -1.59 31.05
N ALA A 272 -6.84 -2.15 31.37
CA ALA A 272 -7.23 -2.38 32.73
C ALA A 272 -6.07 -3.15 33.41
N THR A 273 -5.43 -2.52 34.35
CA THR A 273 -4.42 -3.13 35.23
C THR A 273 -5.01 -4.44 35.73
N PRO A 274 -4.33 -5.61 35.55
CA PRO A 274 -4.83 -6.83 36.14
C PRO A 274 -4.94 -6.62 37.67
N SER A 275 -6.16 -6.67 38.19
CA SER A 275 -6.42 -6.67 39.62
C SER A 275 -5.79 -7.93 40.20
N ASN A 276 -4.63 -7.79 40.83
CA ASN A 276 -4.08 -8.84 41.69
C ASN A 276 -5.07 -9.07 42.84
N LYS A 277 -5.75 -10.20 42.79
CA LYS A 277 -6.37 -10.83 43.96
C LYS A 277 -5.49 -11.94 44.46
#